data_7cbb0cf4630ad17ab407e753eae18160
#
_entry.id   7cbb0cf4630ad17ab407e753eae18160
#
_cell.length_a   1.000
_cell.length_b   1.000
_cell.length_c   1.000
_cell.angle_alpha   90.00
_cell.angle_beta   90.00
_cell.angle_gamma   90.00
#
_symmetry.space_group_name_H-M   'P 1'
#
loop_
_entity.id
_entity.type
_entity.pdbx_description
1 polymer ?
#
loop_
_entity_poly.entity_id
_entity_poly.type
_entity_poly.pdbx_seq_one_letter_code
_entity_poly.pdbx_strand_id
1 'polypeptide(L)'
;MPNAAYAFGIDLSRYNTSPDGKKQVNFDQIAAHSPKVAFIAMRAGISWGYQDPWFAYYFAEAARIQRARMAYHVLYPGQPAGAQMDNFFRILGEIDFQSVPLVLDLELDHGQTVSKITQTTAECVSILTKRAGRIPIIYSRALWVNQFLRVTALPPVHWWLAQYRYAWPYPLYTPEYPCPPALPIGVTTWLIHQTASRGQSIGAAAMHYMDHNRFNGSEKDLNDFIGKFQPIPVTCPLDDQPCTGGKYLERI
;
A
#
# COMPACT_ATOMS: atom_id res chain seq x y z
N MET A 1 11.21 15.39 -23.11
CA MET A 1 10.24 16.02 -22.20
C MET A 1 10.89 16.10 -20.84
N PRO A 2 10.81 17.21 -20.09
CA PRO A 2 11.35 17.22 -18.76
C PRO A 2 10.64 16.16 -17.95
N ASN A 3 11.40 15.29 -17.27
CA ASN A 3 10.88 14.27 -16.38
C ASN A 3 9.93 14.91 -15.38
N ALA A 4 8.65 14.59 -15.45
CA ALA A 4 7.75 14.89 -14.36
C ALA A 4 8.35 14.27 -13.10
N ALA A 5 8.67 15.09 -12.11
CA ALA A 5 9.26 14.61 -10.88
C ALA A 5 8.26 13.64 -10.24
N TYR A 6 8.67 12.41 -10.00
CA TYR A 6 7.85 11.41 -9.29
C TYR A 6 7.53 11.92 -7.88
N ALA A 7 6.29 11.73 -7.43
CA ALA A 7 5.95 12.04 -6.05
C ALA A 7 6.67 11.08 -5.09
N PHE A 8 7.41 11.66 -4.15
CA PHE A 8 8.19 10.92 -3.17
C PHE A 8 7.34 10.49 -1.99
N GLY A 9 7.54 9.29 -1.50
CA GLY A 9 6.89 8.75 -0.33
C GLY A 9 7.79 7.86 0.51
N ILE A 10 7.31 7.56 1.70
CA ILE A 10 7.94 6.64 2.64
C ILE A 10 6.92 5.64 3.13
N ASP A 11 7.38 4.51 3.66
CA ASP A 11 6.48 3.63 4.42
C ASP A 11 7.01 3.36 5.83
N LEU A 12 6.08 3.16 6.75
CA LEU A 12 6.31 3.08 8.17
C LEU A 12 5.67 1.84 8.78
N SER A 13 6.34 1.28 9.76
CA SER A 13 5.83 0.23 10.63
C SER A 13 6.37 0.40 12.05
N ARG A 14 5.96 -0.48 12.96
CA ARG A 14 6.48 -0.48 14.34
C ARG A 14 8.00 -0.37 14.44
N TYR A 15 8.72 -0.80 13.42
CA TYR A 15 10.19 -0.77 13.45
C TYR A 15 10.77 0.64 13.36
N ASN A 16 10.00 1.63 12.93
CA ASN A 16 10.45 3.03 12.84
C ASN A 16 10.37 3.78 14.19
N THR A 17 9.75 3.18 15.20
CA THR A 17 9.74 3.66 16.59
C THR A 17 10.50 2.67 17.47
N SER A 18 11.25 3.15 18.49
CA SER A 18 11.97 2.27 19.40
C SER A 18 11.00 1.37 20.18
N PRO A 19 11.42 0.14 20.57
CA PRO A 19 10.54 -0.79 21.30
C PRO A 19 9.97 -0.23 22.61
N ASP A 20 10.69 0.68 23.25
CA ASP A 20 10.27 1.35 24.49
C ASP A 20 9.43 2.62 24.24
N GLY A 21 9.18 2.96 22.96
CA GLY A 21 8.40 4.13 22.55
C GLY A 21 9.07 5.49 22.76
N LYS A 22 10.31 5.54 23.28
CA LYS A 22 10.97 6.81 23.59
C LYS A 22 11.47 7.56 22.36
N LYS A 23 11.83 6.83 21.29
CA LYS A 23 12.24 7.40 20.02
C LYS A 23 11.12 7.19 19.01
N GLN A 24 10.13 8.05 19.05
CA GLN A 24 9.01 8.06 18.10
C GLN A 24 9.43 8.72 16.79
N VAL A 25 8.65 8.47 15.74
CA VAL A 25 8.80 9.17 14.46
C VAL A 25 8.40 10.63 14.63
N ASN A 26 9.28 11.54 14.20
CA ASN A 26 9.04 12.99 14.23
C ASN A 26 8.44 13.43 12.89
N PHE A 27 7.15 13.65 12.87
CA PHE A 27 6.42 14.04 11.67
C PHE A 27 6.69 15.48 11.23
N ASP A 28 7.15 16.36 12.12
CA ASP A 28 7.54 17.73 11.72
C ASP A 28 8.84 17.71 10.89
N GLN A 29 9.76 16.79 11.18
CA GLN A 29 10.93 16.55 10.32
C GLN A 29 10.51 15.97 8.96
N ILE A 30 9.52 15.08 8.92
CA ILE A 30 8.96 14.57 7.66
C ILE A 30 8.29 15.71 6.88
N ALA A 31 7.55 16.59 7.55
CA ALA A 31 6.89 17.73 6.93
C ALA A 31 7.89 18.71 6.30
N ALA A 32 9.02 18.94 6.95
CA ALA A 32 10.07 19.87 6.53
C ALA A 32 11.07 19.27 5.53
N HIS A 33 10.99 17.96 5.25
CA HIS A 33 11.96 17.29 4.40
C HIS A 33 11.94 17.78 2.94
N SER A 34 13.12 17.85 2.34
CA SER A 34 13.28 18.13 0.90
C SER A 34 14.12 16.99 0.26
N PRO A 35 13.61 16.33 -0.78
CA PRO A 35 12.32 16.58 -1.46
C PRO A 35 11.11 16.30 -0.57
N LYS A 36 9.99 16.98 -0.85
CA LYS A 36 8.75 16.83 -0.09
C LYS A 36 8.29 15.38 -0.06
N VAL A 37 8.05 14.83 1.12
CA VAL A 37 7.35 13.56 1.29
C VAL A 37 5.87 13.79 0.96
N ALA A 38 5.39 13.30 -0.17
CA ALA A 38 4.03 13.52 -0.66
C ALA A 38 3.03 12.51 -0.07
N PHE A 39 3.47 11.27 0.19
CA PHE A 39 2.61 10.24 0.78
C PHE A 39 3.36 9.39 1.80
N ILE A 40 2.59 8.81 2.71
CA ILE A 40 3.09 7.91 3.75
C ILE A 40 2.19 6.67 3.76
N ALA A 41 2.78 5.50 3.56
CA ALA A 41 2.10 4.23 3.74
C ALA A 41 2.42 3.67 5.13
N MET A 42 1.42 3.12 5.84
CA MET A 42 1.58 2.70 7.21
C MET A 42 1.04 1.28 7.40
N ARG A 43 1.83 0.43 8.08
CA ARG A 43 1.38 -0.91 8.41
C ARG A 43 0.25 -0.85 9.42
N ALA A 44 -0.93 -1.35 9.02
CA ALA A 44 -2.05 -1.50 9.94
C ALA A 44 -1.95 -2.81 10.72
N GLY A 45 -1.66 -3.91 10.04
CA GLY A 45 -1.62 -5.20 10.70
C GLY A 45 -0.96 -6.30 9.89
N ILE A 46 -0.98 -7.50 10.46
CA ILE A 46 -0.46 -8.73 9.86
C ILE A 46 -1.46 -9.84 10.11
N SER A 47 -1.80 -10.61 9.07
CA SER A 47 -2.66 -11.78 9.21
C SER A 47 -3.98 -11.47 9.92
N TRP A 48 -4.57 -12.43 10.64
CA TRP A 48 -5.90 -12.32 11.26
C TRP A 48 -5.92 -11.68 12.65
N GLY A 49 -4.77 -11.46 13.30
CA GLY A 49 -4.78 -11.07 14.71
C GLY A 49 -3.78 -10.00 15.14
N TYR A 50 -2.74 -9.70 14.33
CA TYR A 50 -1.77 -8.69 14.71
C TYR A 50 -2.20 -7.30 14.25
N GLN A 51 -2.15 -6.35 15.19
CA GLN A 51 -2.27 -4.92 14.94
C GLN A 51 -0.92 -4.25 15.16
N ASP A 52 -0.51 -3.37 14.24
CA ASP A 52 0.70 -2.55 14.43
C ASP A 52 0.42 -1.50 15.53
N PRO A 53 1.17 -1.50 16.63
CA PRO A 53 0.89 -0.63 17.77
C PRO A 53 1.04 0.86 17.46
N TRP A 54 1.73 1.21 16.37
CA TRP A 54 1.98 2.59 15.99
C TRP A 54 1.09 3.08 14.84
N PHE A 55 0.26 2.21 14.27
CA PHE A 55 -0.59 2.58 13.13
C PHE A 55 -1.45 3.81 13.40
N ALA A 56 -2.20 3.80 14.50
CA ALA A 56 -3.13 4.90 14.82
C ALA A 56 -2.39 6.23 14.99
N TYR A 57 -1.25 6.22 15.67
CA TYR A 57 -0.40 7.39 15.85
C TYR A 57 0.13 7.90 14.51
N TYR A 58 0.74 7.03 13.70
CA TYR A 58 1.28 7.42 12.39
C TYR A 58 0.21 7.94 11.47
N PHE A 59 -0.97 7.31 11.51
CA PHE A 59 -2.09 7.68 10.65
C PHE A 59 -2.65 9.07 10.99
N ALA A 60 -2.76 9.39 12.28
CA ALA A 60 -3.18 10.71 12.76
C ALA A 60 -2.14 11.80 12.43
N GLU A 61 -0.86 11.51 12.69
CA GLU A 61 0.22 12.46 12.43
C GLU A 61 0.43 12.75 10.94
N ALA A 62 0.32 11.73 10.07
CA ALA A 62 0.36 11.93 8.63
C ALA A 62 -0.78 12.84 8.14
N ALA A 63 -1.98 12.73 8.76
CA ALA A 63 -3.09 13.64 8.50
C ALA A 63 -2.78 15.06 9.00
N ARG A 64 -2.23 15.19 10.22
CA ARG A 64 -1.86 16.50 10.81
C ARG A 64 -0.91 17.29 9.91
N ILE A 65 0.09 16.60 9.33
CA ILE A 65 1.05 17.23 8.42
C ILE A 65 0.57 17.25 6.95
N GLN A 66 -0.70 16.93 6.70
CA GLN A 66 -1.36 16.98 5.39
C GLN A 66 -0.62 16.16 4.31
N ARG A 67 -0.25 14.92 4.63
CA ARG A 67 0.31 13.98 3.64
C ARG A 67 -0.74 12.97 3.22
N ALA A 68 -0.69 12.59 1.97
CA ALA A 68 -1.50 11.48 1.48
C ALA A 68 -1.19 10.21 2.28
N ARG A 69 -2.22 9.48 2.68
CA ARG A 69 -2.11 8.31 3.55
C ARG A 69 -2.48 7.05 2.79
N MET A 70 -1.74 5.97 3.05
CA MET A 70 -2.08 4.63 2.60
C MET A 70 -1.96 3.68 3.79
N ALA A 71 -2.79 2.65 3.84
CA ALA A 71 -2.71 1.63 4.87
C ALA A 71 -2.34 0.29 4.24
N TYR A 72 -1.36 -0.44 4.82
CA TYR A 72 -1.01 -1.76 4.33
C TYR A 72 -1.17 -2.85 5.37
N HIS A 73 -1.48 -4.05 4.89
CA HIS A 73 -1.68 -5.26 5.66
C HIS A 73 -0.83 -6.40 5.11
N VAL A 74 0.00 -7.01 5.94
CA VAL A 74 0.83 -8.14 5.54
C VAL A 74 -0.03 -9.40 5.47
N LEU A 75 -0.08 -10.02 4.30
CA LEU A 75 -0.88 -11.19 4.04
C LEU A 75 -0.14 -12.49 4.40
N TYR A 76 -0.86 -13.40 5.06
CA TYR A 76 -0.42 -14.76 5.36
C TYR A 76 -1.23 -15.76 4.51
N PRO A 77 -0.68 -16.27 3.40
CA PRO A 77 -1.46 -17.06 2.43
C PRO A 77 -2.08 -18.35 2.98
N GLY A 78 -1.56 -18.89 4.07
CA GLY A 78 -2.11 -20.08 4.73
C GLY A 78 -3.33 -19.81 5.63
N GLN A 79 -3.63 -18.54 5.91
CA GLN A 79 -4.72 -18.14 6.80
C GLN A 79 -5.99 -17.77 6.01
N PRO A 80 -7.18 -17.90 6.60
CA PRO A 80 -8.44 -17.54 5.93
C PRO A 80 -8.47 -16.06 5.51
N ALA A 81 -8.81 -15.80 4.25
CA ALA A 81 -8.87 -14.44 3.70
C ALA A 81 -9.85 -13.55 4.47
N GLY A 82 -11.06 -14.05 4.78
CA GLY A 82 -12.05 -13.29 5.54
C GLY A 82 -11.53 -12.80 6.88
N ALA A 83 -10.93 -13.69 7.68
CA ALA A 83 -10.39 -13.33 9.00
C ALA A 83 -9.28 -12.28 8.93
N GLN A 84 -8.42 -12.34 7.90
CA GLN A 84 -7.37 -11.35 7.69
C GLN A 84 -7.95 -9.99 7.32
N MET A 85 -8.92 -9.96 6.42
CA MET A 85 -9.59 -8.71 6.02
C MET A 85 -10.44 -8.14 7.14
N ASP A 86 -11.09 -8.96 7.95
CA ASP A 86 -11.81 -8.49 9.14
C ASP A 86 -10.87 -7.85 10.16
N ASN A 87 -9.69 -8.44 10.38
CA ASN A 87 -8.64 -7.80 11.20
C ASN A 87 -8.21 -6.46 10.60
N PHE A 88 -7.95 -6.40 9.30
CA PHE A 88 -7.53 -5.16 8.62
C PHE A 88 -8.59 -4.06 8.79
N PHE A 89 -9.85 -4.33 8.44
CA PHE A 89 -10.92 -3.33 8.57
C PHE A 89 -11.21 -2.95 10.03
N ARG A 90 -11.09 -3.89 10.98
CA ARG A 90 -11.22 -3.60 12.41
C ARG A 90 -10.14 -2.58 12.87
N ILE A 91 -8.91 -2.72 12.39
CA ILE A 91 -7.81 -1.78 12.71
C ILE A 91 -8.06 -0.42 12.08
N LEU A 92 -8.54 -0.39 10.84
CA LEU A 92 -8.80 0.85 10.11
C LEU A 92 -9.95 1.66 10.74
N GLY A 93 -10.95 0.97 11.33
CA GLY A 93 -12.12 1.65 11.88
C GLY A 93 -12.91 2.44 10.82
N GLU A 94 -13.46 3.56 11.23
CA GLU A 94 -14.25 4.43 10.36
C GLU A 94 -13.36 5.46 9.65
N ILE A 95 -12.63 5.01 8.62
CA ILE A 95 -11.87 5.93 7.75
C ILE A 95 -12.57 6.07 6.40
N ASP A 96 -12.33 7.19 5.75
CA ASP A 96 -12.76 7.39 4.36
C ASP A 96 -11.88 6.58 3.40
N PHE A 97 -12.33 5.40 3.00
CA PHE A 97 -11.65 4.53 2.04
C PHE A 97 -11.50 5.15 0.65
N GLN A 98 -12.25 6.21 0.34
CA GLN A 98 -12.12 6.93 -0.92
C GLN A 98 -10.80 7.70 -0.99
N SER A 99 -10.36 8.24 0.15
CA SER A 99 -9.13 9.03 0.28
C SER A 99 -7.91 8.22 0.79
N VAL A 100 -8.12 6.96 1.18
CA VAL A 100 -7.05 6.10 1.72
C VAL A 100 -6.93 4.79 0.94
N PRO A 101 -6.00 4.70 -0.03
CA PRO A 101 -5.71 3.44 -0.72
C PRO A 101 -5.30 2.33 0.24
N LEU A 102 -5.87 1.13 0.06
CA LEU A 102 -5.55 -0.05 0.84
C LEU A 102 -4.58 -0.94 0.09
N VAL A 103 -3.58 -1.47 0.82
CA VAL A 103 -2.49 -2.25 0.25
C VAL A 103 -2.43 -3.63 0.89
N LEU A 104 -2.28 -4.67 0.08
CA LEU A 104 -1.91 -6.02 0.50
C LEU A 104 -0.41 -6.20 0.28
N ASP A 105 0.32 -6.50 1.33
CA ASP A 105 1.74 -6.80 1.30
C ASP A 105 1.95 -8.31 1.15
N LEU A 106 2.52 -8.72 0.02
CA LEU A 106 2.72 -10.09 -0.41
C LEU A 106 4.21 -10.38 -0.57
N GLU A 107 4.85 -10.83 0.51
CA GLU A 107 6.27 -11.20 0.53
C GLU A 107 6.52 -12.61 1.11
N LEU A 108 5.51 -13.21 1.71
CA LEU A 108 5.63 -14.44 2.47
C LEU A 108 4.86 -15.57 1.78
N ASP A 109 5.53 -16.68 1.50
CA ASP A 109 4.90 -17.88 0.94
C ASP A 109 4.42 -18.87 2.01
N HIS A 110 5.07 -18.86 3.18
CA HIS A 110 4.81 -19.78 4.31
C HIS A 110 4.72 -21.25 3.90
N GLY A 111 5.47 -21.66 2.87
CA GLY A 111 5.44 -23.02 2.33
C GLY A 111 4.13 -23.38 1.63
N GLN A 112 3.28 -22.40 1.29
CA GLN A 112 2.02 -22.63 0.60
C GLN A 112 2.25 -22.84 -0.89
N THR A 113 1.34 -23.58 -1.52
CA THR A 113 1.37 -23.77 -2.97
C THR A 113 0.98 -22.49 -3.69
N VAL A 114 1.46 -22.32 -4.93
CA VAL A 114 1.08 -21.19 -5.82
C VAL A 114 -0.45 -21.07 -5.95
N SER A 115 -1.16 -22.21 -6.04
CA SER A 115 -2.61 -22.21 -6.10
C SER A 115 -3.24 -21.62 -4.84
N LYS A 116 -2.77 -22.03 -3.65
CA LYS A 116 -3.29 -21.53 -2.36
C LYS A 116 -2.99 -20.05 -2.17
N ILE A 117 -1.78 -19.61 -2.48
CA ILE A 117 -1.37 -18.20 -2.41
C ILE A 117 -2.27 -17.37 -3.33
N THR A 118 -2.43 -17.79 -4.59
CA THR A 118 -3.25 -17.09 -5.57
C THR A 118 -4.71 -17.00 -5.14
N GLN A 119 -5.29 -18.11 -4.67
CA GLN A 119 -6.66 -18.16 -4.18
C GLN A 119 -6.87 -17.20 -3.01
N THR A 120 -6.04 -17.30 -1.96
CA THR A 120 -6.17 -16.44 -0.77
C THR A 120 -6.01 -14.95 -1.14
N THR A 121 -5.06 -14.63 -2.04
CA THR A 121 -4.87 -13.26 -2.53
C THR A 121 -6.09 -12.76 -3.29
N ALA A 122 -6.64 -13.55 -4.21
CA ALA A 122 -7.82 -13.17 -4.99
C ALA A 122 -9.06 -12.94 -4.10
N GLU A 123 -9.25 -13.79 -3.08
CA GLU A 123 -10.30 -13.62 -2.09
C GLU A 123 -10.12 -12.32 -1.28
N CYS A 124 -8.90 -12.03 -0.80
CA CYS A 124 -8.60 -10.77 -0.09
C CYS A 124 -8.84 -9.55 -0.98
N VAL A 125 -8.37 -9.56 -2.23
CA VAL A 125 -8.60 -8.49 -3.20
C VAL A 125 -10.09 -8.26 -3.41
N SER A 126 -10.88 -9.33 -3.58
CA SER A 126 -12.33 -9.24 -3.76
C SER A 126 -13.03 -8.64 -2.56
N ILE A 127 -12.64 -9.05 -1.33
CA ILE A 127 -13.20 -8.50 -0.09
C ILE A 127 -12.85 -7.02 0.06
N LEU A 128 -11.58 -6.64 -0.19
CA LEU A 128 -11.14 -5.23 -0.13
C LEU A 128 -11.90 -4.38 -1.13
N THR A 129 -11.97 -4.83 -2.39
CA THR A 129 -12.68 -4.11 -3.45
C THR A 129 -14.15 -3.89 -3.08
N LYS A 130 -14.82 -4.94 -2.57
CA LYS A 130 -16.23 -4.84 -2.18
C LYS A 130 -16.45 -3.92 -0.98
N ARG A 131 -15.62 -4.02 0.07
CA ARG A 131 -15.83 -3.27 1.33
C ARG A 131 -15.35 -1.83 1.23
N ALA A 132 -14.22 -1.59 0.56
CA ALA A 132 -13.68 -0.24 0.38
C ALA A 132 -14.25 0.48 -0.86
N GLY A 133 -14.93 -0.24 -1.76
CA GLY A 133 -15.44 0.32 -3.02
C GLY A 133 -14.34 0.78 -3.98
N ARG A 134 -13.11 0.28 -3.83
CA ARG A 134 -11.92 0.74 -4.55
C ARG A 134 -11.00 -0.43 -4.90
N ILE A 135 -10.35 -0.37 -6.07
CA ILE A 135 -9.31 -1.33 -6.46
C ILE A 135 -8.12 -1.21 -5.51
N PRO A 136 -7.71 -2.31 -4.83
CA PRO A 136 -6.58 -2.28 -3.91
C PRO A 136 -5.24 -2.30 -4.64
N ILE A 137 -4.19 -2.04 -3.88
CA ILE A 137 -2.81 -2.14 -4.32
C ILE A 137 -2.22 -3.46 -3.80
N ILE A 138 -1.44 -4.17 -4.60
CA ILE A 138 -0.57 -5.26 -4.15
C ILE A 138 0.87 -4.74 -4.11
N TYR A 139 1.51 -4.85 -2.94
CA TYR A 139 2.95 -4.68 -2.78
C TYR A 139 3.64 -6.04 -2.86
N SER A 140 4.71 -6.12 -3.66
CA SER A 140 5.57 -7.29 -3.76
C SER A 140 6.84 -7.00 -4.58
N ARG A 141 7.63 -8.04 -4.84
CA ARG A 141 8.76 -8.04 -5.78
C ARG A 141 8.41 -8.83 -7.04
N ALA A 142 8.83 -8.37 -8.21
CA ALA A 142 8.53 -9.06 -9.47
C ALA A 142 8.96 -10.53 -9.45
N LEU A 143 10.14 -10.84 -8.93
CA LEU A 143 10.63 -12.22 -8.81
C LEU A 143 9.73 -13.07 -7.92
N TRP A 144 9.30 -12.54 -6.77
CA TRP A 144 8.39 -13.24 -5.86
C TRP A 144 7.05 -13.54 -6.53
N VAL A 145 6.47 -12.52 -7.18
CA VAL A 145 5.20 -12.67 -7.92
C VAL A 145 5.32 -13.75 -8.99
N ASN A 146 6.38 -13.72 -9.81
CA ASN A 146 6.59 -14.71 -10.87
C ASN A 146 6.71 -16.14 -10.33
N GLN A 147 7.25 -16.31 -9.13
CA GLN A 147 7.43 -17.61 -8.50
C GLN A 147 6.17 -18.12 -7.80
N PHE A 148 5.42 -17.25 -7.13
CA PHE A 148 4.40 -17.66 -6.16
C PHE A 148 2.97 -17.24 -6.49
N LEU A 149 2.75 -16.43 -7.54
CA LEU A 149 1.43 -15.86 -7.81
C LEU A 149 1.03 -16.01 -9.28
N ARG A 150 -0.21 -16.39 -9.54
CA ARG A 150 -0.79 -16.38 -10.89
C ARG A 150 -1.55 -15.07 -11.11
N VAL A 151 -0.87 -14.08 -11.67
CA VAL A 151 -1.43 -12.73 -11.88
C VAL A 151 -2.74 -12.75 -12.66
N THR A 152 -2.85 -13.60 -13.69
CA THR A 152 -4.05 -13.71 -14.55
C THR A 152 -5.29 -14.24 -13.83
N ALA A 153 -5.14 -14.80 -12.62
CA ALA A 153 -6.24 -15.29 -11.82
C ALA A 153 -6.69 -14.29 -10.73
N LEU A 154 -6.07 -13.12 -10.68
CA LEU A 154 -6.46 -12.08 -9.73
C LEU A 154 -7.53 -11.15 -10.32
N PRO A 155 -8.46 -10.65 -9.48
CA PRO A 155 -9.24 -9.47 -9.85
C PRO A 155 -8.32 -8.26 -10.14
N PRO A 156 -8.84 -7.17 -10.72
CA PRO A 156 -8.05 -5.96 -10.97
C PRO A 156 -7.35 -5.44 -9.71
N VAL A 157 -6.06 -5.10 -9.85
CA VAL A 157 -5.24 -4.53 -8.78
C VAL A 157 -4.27 -3.49 -9.35
N HIS A 158 -3.81 -2.58 -8.51
CA HIS A 158 -2.65 -1.76 -8.79
C HIS A 158 -1.39 -2.41 -8.20
N TRP A 159 -0.22 -2.10 -8.75
CA TRP A 159 1.04 -2.72 -8.33
C TRP A 159 1.98 -1.71 -7.67
N TRP A 160 2.40 -2.04 -6.47
CA TRP A 160 3.52 -1.40 -5.78
C TRP A 160 4.68 -2.39 -5.78
N LEU A 161 5.73 -2.10 -6.55
CA LEU A 161 6.81 -3.04 -6.79
C LEU A 161 8.10 -2.59 -6.11
N ALA A 162 8.69 -3.48 -5.32
CA ALA A 162 9.97 -3.25 -4.70
C ALA A 162 11.10 -3.72 -5.64
N GLN A 163 12.02 -2.82 -5.92
CA GLN A 163 13.28 -3.14 -6.59
C GLN A 163 14.33 -2.12 -6.18
N TYR A 164 15.35 -2.60 -5.50
CA TYR A 164 16.43 -1.78 -4.98
C TYR A 164 17.64 -1.82 -5.91
N ARG A 165 18.34 -0.69 -6.05
CA ARG A 165 19.69 -0.65 -6.60
C ARG A 165 20.68 -0.59 -5.46
N TYR A 166 21.50 -1.63 -5.36
CA TYR A 166 22.61 -1.69 -4.42
C TYR A 166 23.84 -1.12 -5.09
N ALA A 167 23.96 0.20 -5.15
CA ALA A 167 25.21 0.89 -5.47
C ALA A 167 25.73 1.55 -4.18
N TRP A 168 26.97 1.35 -3.84
CA TRP A 168 27.61 2.09 -2.75
C TRP A 168 28.27 3.37 -3.29
N PRO A 169 28.09 4.53 -2.63
CA PRO A 169 27.18 4.78 -1.50
C PRO A 169 25.72 4.63 -1.97
N TYR A 170 24.87 4.09 -1.10
CA TYR A 170 23.44 3.94 -1.41
C TYR A 170 22.91 5.31 -1.84
N PRO A 171 22.38 5.45 -3.06
CA PRO A 171 21.83 6.71 -3.46
C PRO A 171 20.69 7.05 -2.49
N LEU A 172 20.79 8.22 -1.89
CA LEU A 172 19.60 8.89 -1.37
C LEU A 172 18.53 8.82 -2.45
N TYR A 173 17.26 8.73 -2.04
CA TYR A 173 16.19 8.87 -3.02
C TYR A 173 16.52 10.06 -3.92
N THR A 174 16.61 9.78 -5.20
CA THR A 174 16.59 10.83 -6.21
C THR A 174 15.35 10.64 -7.05
N PRO A 175 14.58 11.70 -7.33
CA PRO A 175 13.47 11.65 -8.30
C PRO A 175 13.92 11.11 -9.66
N GLU A 176 15.22 11.16 -9.90
CA GLU A 176 15.94 10.77 -11.12
C GLU A 176 16.37 9.31 -11.13
N TYR A 177 15.87 8.47 -10.19
CA TYR A 177 16.17 7.03 -10.23
C TYR A 177 15.85 6.50 -11.64
N PRO A 178 16.88 6.11 -12.43
CA PRO A 178 16.72 6.10 -13.89
C PRO A 178 15.90 4.92 -14.41
N CYS A 179 15.61 3.92 -13.58
CA CYS A 179 14.96 2.69 -14.04
C CYS A 179 13.62 2.47 -13.37
N PRO A 180 12.57 2.15 -14.13
CA PRO A 180 11.35 1.61 -13.57
C PRO A 180 11.63 0.27 -12.88
N PRO A 181 10.75 -0.20 -11.97
CA PRO A 181 10.85 -1.54 -11.41
C PRO A 181 10.62 -2.59 -12.51
N ALA A 182 11.24 -3.76 -12.37
CA ALA A 182 10.87 -4.91 -13.18
C ALA A 182 9.39 -5.25 -12.97
N LEU A 183 8.69 -5.55 -14.05
CA LEU A 183 7.28 -5.94 -14.00
C LEU A 183 7.17 -7.46 -13.88
N PRO A 184 6.27 -7.97 -13.04
CA PRO A 184 5.90 -9.39 -13.06
C PRO A 184 5.33 -9.81 -14.43
N ILE A 185 5.42 -11.07 -14.75
CA ILE A 185 4.81 -11.64 -15.96
C ILE A 185 3.29 -11.39 -15.93
N GLY A 186 2.76 -10.80 -17.01
CA GLY A 186 1.35 -10.44 -17.12
C GLY A 186 0.98 -9.08 -16.53
N VAL A 187 1.93 -8.36 -15.94
CA VAL A 187 1.74 -6.98 -15.47
C VAL A 187 2.30 -6.00 -16.50
N THR A 188 1.54 -4.99 -16.86
CA THR A 188 1.91 -4.01 -17.90
C THR A 188 2.30 -2.65 -17.35
N THR A 189 2.01 -2.35 -16.08
CA THR A 189 2.30 -1.07 -15.46
C THR A 189 2.52 -1.22 -13.96
N TRP A 190 3.14 -0.23 -13.37
CA TRP A 190 3.31 -0.09 -11.92
C TRP A 190 2.72 1.24 -11.45
N LEU A 191 2.28 1.29 -10.21
CA LEU A 191 1.75 2.49 -9.56
C LEU A 191 2.75 3.12 -8.60
N ILE A 192 3.39 2.30 -7.77
CA ILE A 192 4.40 2.73 -6.82
C ILE A 192 5.64 1.84 -6.96
N HIS A 193 6.81 2.44 -6.85
CA HIS A 193 8.09 1.75 -6.82
C HIS A 193 8.76 2.01 -5.47
N GLN A 194 8.98 0.97 -4.68
CA GLN A 194 9.86 1.05 -3.51
C GLN A 194 11.31 0.96 -4.00
N THR A 195 12.00 2.08 -3.95
CA THR A 195 13.34 2.26 -4.54
C THR A 195 14.47 1.88 -3.62
N ALA A 196 14.22 1.88 -2.31
CA ALA A 196 15.19 1.50 -1.29
C ALA A 196 14.51 0.98 -0.04
N SER A 197 15.13 -0.02 0.61
CA SER A 197 14.83 -0.45 1.99
C SER A 197 15.88 0.06 2.99
N ARG A 198 16.85 0.82 2.50
CA ARG A 198 17.93 1.43 3.30
C ARG A 198 18.16 2.88 2.89
N GLY A 199 17.08 3.60 2.60
CA GLY A 199 17.13 5.04 2.40
C GLY A 199 17.49 5.77 3.69
N GLN A 200 17.88 7.03 3.58
CA GLN A 200 18.13 7.87 4.75
C GLN A 200 16.88 7.95 5.61
N SER A 201 17.03 7.74 6.91
CA SER A 201 15.94 7.91 7.85
C SER A 201 15.47 9.37 7.91
N ILE A 202 14.17 9.58 7.75
CA ILE A 202 13.51 10.89 7.80
C ILE A 202 12.60 10.90 9.03
N GLY A 203 13.02 11.61 10.06
CA GLY A 203 12.24 11.73 11.29
C GLY A 203 12.21 10.49 12.19
N ALA A 204 12.72 9.33 11.77
CA ALA A 204 12.70 8.11 12.57
C ALA A 204 14.05 7.88 13.28
N ALA A 205 14.23 8.51 14.42
CA ALA A 205 15.49 8.43 15.20
C ALA A 205 15.80 7.04 15.78
N ALA A 206 14.84 6.11 15.76
CA ALA A 206 15.05 4.73 16.21
C ALA A 206 15.80 3.88 15.18
N MET A 207 15.77 4.28 13.91
CA MET A 207 16.33 3.53 12.80
C MET A 207 17.30 4.38 12.00
N HIS A 208 18.37 3.75 11.50
CA HIS A 208 19.31 4.41 10.60
C HIS A 208 18.77 4.46 9.15
N TYR A 209 17.84 3.60 8.82
CA TYR A 209 17.32 3.41 7.48
C TYR A 209 15.80 3.45 7.46
N MET A 210 15.25 3.79 6.30
CA MET A 210 13.82 3.87 6.04
C MET A 210 13.53 3.46 4.60
N ASP A 211 12.35 2.92 4.37
CA ASP A 211 11.87 2.59 3.04
C ASP A 211 11.49 3.84 2.27
N HIS A 212 12.05 3.97 1.06
CA HIS A 212 11.78 5.08 0.17
C HIS A 212 10.98 4.60 -1.04
N ASN A 213 10.02 5.41 -1.43
CA ASN A 213 9.07 5.10 -2.47
C ASN A 213 8.91 6.25 -3.46
N ARG A 214 8.49 5.94 -4.69
CA ARG A 214 8.04 6.92 -5.65
C ARG A 214 6.72 6.47 -6.30
N PHE A 215 5.80 7.38 -6.42
CA PHE A 215 4.57 7.18 -7.20
C PHE A 215 4.88 7.37 -8.68
N ASN A 216 4.23 6.60 -9.56
CA ASN A 216 4.43 6.69 -11.02
C ASN A 216 3.70 7.90 -11.61
N GLY A 217 4.12 9.07 -11.21
CA GLY A 217 3.53 10.35 -11.60
C GLY A 217 3.91 11.46 -10.63
N SER A 218 3.50 12.67 -10.94
CA SER A 218 3.68 13.86 -10.11
C SER A 218 2.82 13.80 -8.82
N GLU A 219 3.03 14.75 -7.91
CA GLU A 219 2.15 14.91 -6.75
C GLU A 219 0.70 15.21 -7.17
N LYS A 220 0.51 15.92 -8.28
CA LYS A 220 -0.84 16.13 -8.83
C LYS A 220 -1.48 14.80 -9.26
N ASP A 221 -0.72 13.94 -9.93
CA ASP A 221 -1.23 12.63 -10.38
C ASP A 221 -1.54 11.72 -9.18
N LEU A 222 -0.72 11.78 -8.12
CA LEU A 222 -0.99 11.10 -6.85
C LEU A 222 -2.31 11.59 -6.22
N ASN A 223 -2.50 12.90 -6.14
CA ASN A 223 -3.73 13.48 -5.58
C ASN A 223 -4.95 13.12 -6.44
N ASP A 224 -4.78 13.14 -7.76
CA ASP A 224 -5.82 12.69 -8.69
C ASP A 224 -6.15 11.20 -8.50
N PHE A 225 -5.15 10.35 -8.29
CA PHE A 225 -5.35 8.93 -8.01
C PHE A 225 -6.09 8.70 -6.68
N ILE A 226 -5.74 9.44 -5.64
CA ILE A 226 -6.40 9.36 -4.33
C ILE A 226 -7.81 9.92 -4.39
N GLY A 227 -8.02 11.06 -5.08
CA GLY A 227 -9.31 11.74 -5.19
C GLY A 227 -10.24 11.21 -6.28
N LYS A 228 -9.74 10.49 -7.28
CA LYS A 228 -10.54 9.91 -8.37
C LYS A 228 -11.09 8.54 -7.98
N PHE A 229 -12.16 8.55 -7.23
CA PHE A 229 -13.00 7.38 -7.14
C PHE A 229 -13.83 7.25 -8.42
N GLN A 230 -13.59 6.18 -9.18
CA GLN A 230 -14.55 5.66 -10.15
C GLN A 230 -15.37 4.60 -9.41
N PRO A 231 -16.68 4.80 -9.18
CA PRO A 231 -17.52 3.75 -8.64
C PRO A 231 -17.34 2.50 -9.52
N ILE A 232 -16.98 1.38 -8.92
CA ILE A 232 -16.97 0.11 -9.66
C ILE A 232 -18.43 -0.15 -10.00
N PRO A 233 -18.79 -0.37 -11.26
CA PRO A 233 -20.14 -0.76 -11.61
C PRO A 233 -20.46 -2.04 -10.83
N VAL A 234 -21.37 -1.97 -9.88
CA VAL A 234 -21.89 -3.14 -9.19
C VAL A 234 -22.77 -3.84 -10.22
N THR A 235 -22.21 -4.79 -10.95
CA THR A 235 -23.01 -5.70 -11.77
C THR A 235 -23.73 -6.62 -10.80
N CYS A 236 -25.06 -6.54 -10.83
CA CYS A 236 -25.91 -7.48 -10.08
C CYS A 236 -25.71 -8.88 -10.67
N PRO A 237 -25.42 -9.93 -9.88
CA PRO A 237 -25.12 -11.27 -10.41
C PRO A 237 -26.29 -11.97 -11.13
N LEU A 238 -27.47 -11.35 -11.17
CA LEU A 238 -28.68 -11.97 -11.71
C LEU A 238 -29.20 -11.37 -13.05
N ASP A 239 -28.79 -10.14 -13.39
CA ASP A 239 -29.22 -9.53 -14.65
C ASP A 239 -28.10 -8.62 -15.13
N ASP A 240 -27.47 -8.82 -16.20
CA ASP A 240 -26.43 -7.96 -16.83
C ASP A 240 -26.81 -6.45 -16.98
N GLN A 241 -27.62 -5.92 -16.07
CA GLN A 241 -28.11 -4.55 -16.03
C GLN A 241 -27.45 -3.77 -14.88
N PRO A 242 -27.08 -2.51 -15.08
CA PRO A 242 -26.58 -1.65 -14.02
C PRO A 242 -27.66 -1.45 -12.96
N CYS A 243 -27.34 -1.72 -11.70
CA CYS A 243 -28.22 -1.42 -10.56
C CYS A 243 -28.46 0.09 -10.52
N THR A 244 -29.61 0.54 -11.01
CA THR A 244 -30.04 1.93 -10.84
C THR A 244 -30.32 2.16 -9.37
N GLY A 245 -29.52 3.05 -8.75
CA GLY A 245 -29.53 3.33 -7.32
C GLY A 245 -30.91 3.69 -6.80
N GLY A 246 -31.41 2.86 -5.92
CA GLY A 246 -32.61 3.08 -5.15
C GLY A 246 -32.32 2.79 -3.68
N LYS A 247 -32.17 3.85 -2.90
CA LYS A 247 -32.45 3.91 -1.45
C LYS A 247 -31.96 2.75 -0.58
N TYR A 248 -30.73 2.82 -0.08
CA TYR A 248 -30.35 2.19 1.18
C TYR A 248 -29.62 3.20 2.09
N LEU A 249 -30.37 4.16 2.56
CA LEU A 249 -30.11 4.90 3.78
C LEU A 249 -31.45 4.89 4.52
N GLU A 250 -31.63 3.92 5.42
CA GLU A 250 -32.39 4.03 6.67
C GLU A 250 -32.57 2.65 7.31
N ARG A 251 -32.14 2.62 8.58
CA ARG A 251 -32.32 1.56 9.60
C ARG A 251 -31.18 0.53 9.65
N ILE A 252 -30.38 0.43 10.69
CA ILE A 252 -30.50 0.64 12.16
C ILE A 252 -29.10 0.91 12.67
#